data_6c53ae1e0936e113a7d67f3cf9394f1d
#
_entry.id   6c53ae1e0936e113a7d67f3cf9394f1d
#
_cell.length_a   1.000
_cell.length_b   1.000
_cell.length_c   1.000
_cell.angle_alpha   90.00
_cell.angle_beta   90.00
_cell.angle_gamma   90.00
#
_symmetry.space_group_name_H-M   'P 1'
#
loop_
_entity.id
_entity.type
_entity.pdbx_description
1 polymer ?
#
loop_
_entity_poly.entity_id
_entity_poly.type
_entity_poly.pdbx_seq_one_letter_code
_entity_poly.pdbx_strand_id
1 'polypeptide(L)'
;VGEIAGACIAGMLTAEAALLFAARRGRLMSELPAGSMLAVSMSEQACRDWLADDVSLAAVNATEACVLSGTKAAIERIQRSLTSLGIRCRGLTVSHGFHSSMMAPILDELAAAAPTAKAAPSDIGFHSTLHGTTFDSSDRLNGAYWARHAREPVRYLEALTSIAVREGTLFVEVGPGTTLTALTM
;
A
#
# COMPACT_ATOMS: atom_id res chain seq x y z
N VAL A 1 -3.78 3.43 -5.28
CA VAL A 1 -4.09 4.11 -6.57
C VAL A 1 -2.86 4.05 -7.49
N GLY A 2 -1.66 4.34 -7.02
CA GLY A 2 -0.44 4.31 -7.83
C GLY A 2 -0.21 2.97 -8.54
N GLU A 3 -0.46 1.86 -7.88
CA GLU A 3 -0.30 0.52 -8.48
C GLU A 3 -1.34 0.25 -9.60
N ILE A 4 -2.57 0.79 -9.48
CA ILE A 4 -3.57 0.74 -10.55
C ILE A 4 -3.09 1.54 -11.77
N ALA A 5 -2.53 2.75 -11.54
CA ALA A 5 -1.94 3.55 -12.59
C ALA A 5 -0.72 2.87 -13.22
N GLY A 6 0.15 2.27 -12.39
CA GLY A 6 1.30 1.48 -12.85
C GLY A 6 0.90 0.31 -13.76
N ALA A 7 -0.15 -0.44 -13.38
CA ALA A 7 -0.68 -1.52 -14.21
C ALA A 7 -1.23 -1.02 -15.56
N CYS A 8 -1.81 0.18 -15.59
CA CYS A 8 -2.24 0.80 -16.83
C CYS A 8 -1.05 1.21 -17.72
N ILE A 9 -0.02 1.83 -17.16
CA ILE A 9 1.19 2.22 -17.88
C ILE A 9 1.96 0.99 -18.42
N ALA A 10 2.00 -0.08 -17.64
CA ALA A 10 2.58 -1.36 -18.07
C ALA A 10 1.72 -2.12 -19.12
N GLY A 11 0.61 -1.53 -19.58
CA GLY A 11 -0.25 -2.14 -20.59
C GLY A 11 -1.13 -3.30 -20.11
N MET A 12 -1.21 -3.52 -18.81
CA MET A 12 -1.99 -4.60 -18.20
C MET A 12 -3.48 -4.24 -18.08
N LEU A 13 -3.79 -2.96 -17.89
CA LEU A 13 -5.15 -2.43 -17.81
C LEU A 13 -5.36 -1.31 -18.83
N THR A 14 -6.57 -1.19 -19.36
CA THR A 14 -6.95 0.01 -20.10
C THR A 14 -7.14 1.19 -19.14
N ALA A 15 -6.96 2.41 -19.61
CA ALA A 15 -7.18 3.62 -18.81
C ALA A 15 -8.62 3.68 -18.27
N GLU A 16 -9.61 3.25 -19.07
CA GLU A 16 -11.01 3.19 -18.66
C GLU A 16 -11.21 2.21 -17.50
N ALA A 17 -10.71 0.96 -17.61
CA ALA A 17 -10.81 -0.05 -16.55
C ALA A 17 -10.12 0.41 -15.28
N ALA A 18 -8.93 1.02 -15.39
CA ALA A 18 -8.18 1.55 -14.27
C ALA A 18 -8.93 2.69 -13.54
N LEU A 19 -9.51 3.62 -14.28
CA LEU A 19 -10.30 4.74 -13.74
C LEU A 19 -11.58 4.27 -13.06
N LEU A 20 -12.36 3.39 -13.72
CA LEU A 20 -13.59 2.85 -13.16
C LEU A 20 -13.32 2.08 -11.88
N PHE A 21 -12.27 1.25 -11.87
CA PHE A 21 -11.88 0.51 -10.67
C PHE A 21 -11.39 1.43 -9.55
N ALA A 22 -10.57 2.43 -9.86
CA ALA A 22 -10.11 3.41 -8.86
C ALA A 22 -11.28 4.18 -8.24
N ALA A 23 -12.26 4.60 -9.05
CA ALA A 23 -13.46 5.29 -8.57
C ALA A 23 -14.32 4.38 -7.68
N ARG A 24 -14.54 3.11 -8.09
CA ARG A 24 -15.30 2.13 -7.31
C ARG A 24 -14.62 1.83 -5.97
N ARG A 25 -13.31 1.60 -6.01
CA ARG A 25 -12.50 1.39 -4.80
C ARG A 25 -12.59 2.58 -3.84
N GLY A 26 -12.46 3.80 -4.36
CA GLY A 26 -12.58 5.03 -3.56
C GLY A 26 -13.95 5.16 -2.90
N ARG A 27 -15.04 4.87 -3.64
CA ARG A 27 -16.39 4.89 -3.11
C ARG A 27 -16.57 3.87 -1.97
N LEU A 28 -16.21 2.61 -2.20
CA LEU A 28 -16.32 1.56 -1.18
C LEU A 28 -15.56 1.92 0.09
N MET A 29 -14.33 2.44 -0.04
CA MET A 29 -13.54 2.87 1.08
C MET A 29 -14.16 4.06 1.83
N SER A 30 -14.83 4.98 1.13
CA SER A 30 -15.46 6.15 1.75
C SER A 30 -16.69 5.82 2.61
N GLU A 31 -17.27 4.64 2.42
CA GLU A 31 -18.43 4.14 3.18
C GLU A 31 -18.01 3.43 4.48
N LEU A 32 -16.71 3.18 4.68
CA LEU A 32 -16.18 2.53 5.88
C LEU A 32 -16.09 3.49 7.07
N PRO A 33 -16.07 2.97 8.29
CA PRO A 33 -15.78 3.77 9.48
C PRO A 33 -14.44 4.48 9.38
N ALA A 34 -14.37 5.70 9.93
CA ALA A 34 -13.13 6.46 9.99
C ALA A 34 -12.05 5.71 10.78
N GLY A 35 -10.81 5.80 10.30
CA GLY A 35 -9.63 5.22 10.92
C GLY A 35 -8.46 6.18 10.91
N SER A 36 -7.30 5.71 11.35
CA SER A 36 -6.07 6.49 11.41
C SER A 36 -4.86 5.66 10.99
N MET A 37 -3.81 6.36 10.56
CA MET A 37 -2.52 5.77 10.23
C MET A 37 -1.39 6.53 10.92
N LEU A 38 -0.35 5.83 11.34
CA LEU A 38 0.78 6.34 12.09
C LEU A 38 2.08 5.88 11.44
N ALA A 39 2.85 6.83 10.92
CA ALA A 39 4.23 6.54 10.51
C ALA A 39 5.10 6.42 11.75
N VAL A 40 5.92 5.37 11.82
CA VAL A 40 6.79 5.04 12.96
C VAL A 40 8.21 4.78 12.49
N SER A 41 9.21 5.30 13.26
CA SER A 41 10.61 5.00 13.02
C SER A 41 10.98 3.70 13.72
N MET A 42 10.54 2.59 13.15
CA MET A 42 10.71 1.23 13.67
C MET A 42 10.84 0.24 12.51
N SER A 43 11.57 -0.84 12.75
CA SER A 43 11.60 -1.98 11.82
C SER A 43 10.27 -2.75 11.81
N GLU A 44 10.03 -3.53 10.77
CA GLU A 44 8.86 -4.41 10.70
C GLU A 44 8.80 -5.35 11.91
N GLN A 45 9.95 -5.92 12.31
CA GLN A 45 10.00 -6.84 13.44
C GLN A 45 9.58 -6.15 14.75
N ALA A 46 10.05 -4.93 14.99
CA ALA A 46 9.66 -4.17 16.18
C ALA A 46 8.19 -3.71 16.15
N CYS A 47 7.60 -3.55 14.97
CA CYS A 47 6.18 -3.23 14.84
C CYS A 47 5.27 -4.40 15.27
N ARG A 48 5.72 -5.66 15.21
CA ARG A 48 4.89 -6.84 15.51
C ARG A 48 4.32 -6.83 16.91
N ASP A 49 5.06 -6.31 17.88
CA ASP A 49 4.62 -6.23 19.28
C ASP A 49 3.47 -5.23 19.52
N TRP A 50 3.20 -4.39 18.51
CA TRP A 50 2.15 -3.38 18.53
C TRP A 50 0.89 -3.78 17.74
N LEU A 51 0.93 -4.92 17.05
CA LEU A 51 -0.20 -5.39 16.25
C LEU A 51 -1.26 -6.05 17.15
N ALA A 52 -2.52 -5.81 16.79
CA ALA A 52 -3.69 -6.36 17.47
C ALA A 52 -4.85 -6.44 16.47
N ASP A 53 -6.01 -6.92 16.89
CA ASP A 53 -7.20 -7.01 16.02
C ASP A 53 -7.61 -5.65 15.43
N ASP A 54 -7.39 -4.57 16.19
CA ASP A 54 -7.70 -3.19 15.84
C ASP A 54 -6.50 -2.39 15.29
N VAL A 55 -5.32 -3.04 15.12
CA VAL A 55 -4.10 -2.44 14.58
C VAL A 55 -3.40 -3.39 13.63
N SER A 56 -3.10 -2.93 12.44
CA SER A 56 -2.38 -3.68 11.41
C SER A 56 -1.10 -2.94 10.98
N LEU A 57 -0.10 -3.69 10.51
CA LEU A 57 0.99 -3.12 9.73
C LEU A 57 0.44 -2.73 8.36
N ALA A 58 0.56 -1.47 7.96
CA ALA A 58 0.01 -0.96 6.71
C ALA A 58 1.07 -0.77 5.62
N ALA A 59 2.32 -0.50 6.00
CA ALA A 59 3.41 -0.36 5.03
C ALA A 59 4.77 -0.63 5.67
N VAL A 60 5.67 -1.18 4.86
CA VAL A 60 7.11 -1.27 5.12
C VAL A 60 7.80 -0.42 4.05
N ASN A 61 8.18 0.80 4.43
CA ASN A 61 8.72 1.78 3.50
C ASN A 61 10.25 1.79 3.44
N ALA A 62 10.89 1.48 4.56
CA ALA A 62 12.34 1.32 4.68
C ALA A 62 12.64 0.43 5.89
N THR A 63 13.91 0.08 6.12
CA THR A 63 14.34 -0.80 7.22
C THR A 63 13.83 -0.35 8.59
N GLU A 64 13.82 0.97 8.84
CA GLU A 64 13.35 1.58 10.08
C GLU A 64 12.21 2.59 9.82
N ALA A 65 11.36 2.32 8.83
CA ALA A 65 10.25 3.19 8.50
C ALA A 65 9.00 2.37 8.11
N CYS A 66 8.10 2.21 9.06
CA CYS A 66 6.84 1.49 8.89
C CYS A 66 5.63 2.40 9.10
N VAL A 67 4.47 1.90 8.73
CA VAL A 67 3.18 2.56 9.00
C VAL A 67 2.26 1.56 9.69
N LEU A 68 1.70 1.96 10.82
CA LEU A 68 0.63 1.25 11.50
C LEU A 68 -0.72 1.87 11.12
N SER A 69 -1.76 1.06 11.05
CA SER A 69 -3.10 1.47 10.64
C SER A 69 -4.17 0.76 11.42
N GLY A 70 -5.27 1.46 11.75
CA GLY A 70 -6.35 0.85 12.51
C GLY A 70 -7.39 1.86 12.98
N THR A 71 -8.10 1.50 14.05
CA THR A 71 -9.08 2.41 14.66
C THR A 71 -8.39 3.66 15.23
N LYS A 72 -9.07 4.78 15.20
CA LYS A 72 -8.53 6.05 15.72
C LYS A 72 -8.06 5.91 17.18
N ALA A 73 -8.86 5.28 18.03
CA ALA A 73 -8.53 5.08 19.44
C ALA A 73 -7.28 4.21 19.65
N ALA A 74 -7.13 3.14 18.86
CA ALA A 74 -5.98 2.26 18.94
C ALA A 74 -4.70 2.96 18.49
N ILE A 75 -4.75 3.67 17.38
CA ILE A 75 -3.61 4.42 16.84
C ILE A 75 -3.19 5.56 17.80
N GLU A 76 -4.14 6.29 18.38
CA GLU A 76 -3.84 7.31 19.39
C GLU A 76 -3.21 6.72 20.66
N ARG A 77 -3.66 5.53 21.10
CA ARG A 77 -3.05 4.80 22.23
C ARG A 77 -1.60 4.45 21.92
N ILE A 78 -1.33 3.86 20.76
CA ILE A 78 0.02 3.49 20.32
C ILE A 78 0.91 4.73 20.19
N GLN A 79 0.42 5.80 19.59
CA GLN A 79 1.18 7.04 19.45
C GLN A 79 1.65 7.58 20.81
N ARG A 80 0.77 7.61 21.83
CA ARG A 80 1.14 8.02 23.17
C ARG A 80 2.23 7.13 23.76
N SER A 81 2.09 5.80 23.64
CA SER A 81 3.06 4.85 24.16
C SER A 81 4.42 4.97 23.46
N LEU A 82 4.44 5.04 22.13
CA LEU A 82 5.69 5.21 21.37
C LEU A 82 6.38 6.53 21.71
N THR A 83 5.61 7.61 21.85
CA THR A 83 6.16 8.92 22.26
C THR A 83 6.78 8.86 23.65
N SER A 84 6.14 8.17 24.62
CA SER A 84 6.69 8.01 25.98
C SER A 84 7.98 7.18 26.00
N LEU A 85 8.17 6.30 25.03
CA LEU A 85 9.40 5.51 24.84
C LEU A 85 10.47 6.26 24.01
N GLY A 86 10.22 7.50 23.61
CA GLY A 86 11.15 8.29 22.79
C GLY A 86 11.21 7.85 21.33
N ILE A 87 10.29 6.99 20.87
CA ILE A 87 10.23 6.51 19.47
C ILE A 87 9.53 7.57 18.62
N ARG A 88 10.18 8.00 17.54
CA ARG A 88 9.62 8.99 16.62
C ARG A 88 8.44 8.40 15.88
N CYS A 89 7.30 9.09 15.94
CA CYS A 89 6.11 8.72 15.20
C CYS A 89 5.33 9.98 14.78
N ARG A 90 4.58 9.86 13.68
CA ARG A 90 3.78 10.97 13.14
C ARG A 90 2.47 10.44 12.55
N GLY A 91 1.34 11.01 13.01
CA GLY A 91 0.03 10.75 12.40
C GLY A 91 0.00 11.18 10.93
N LEU A 92 -0.61 10.35 10.08
CA LEU A 92 -0.82 10.67 8.67
C LEU A 92 -2.18 11.36 8.49
N THR A 93 -2.24 12.29 7.53
CA THR A 93 -3.49 12.98 7.17
C THR A 93 -4.30 12.08 6.24
N VAL A 94 -5.08 11.17 6.83
CA VAL A 94 -5.95 10.23 6.15
C VAL A 94 -7.30 10.15 6.83
N SER A 95 -8.33 9.72 6.11
CA SER A 95 -9.70 9.57 6.63
C SER A 95 -9.99 8.17 7.18
N HIS A 96 -9.28 7.14 6.72
CA HIS A 96 -9.56 5.74 7.02
C HIS A 96 -8.28 4.98 7.38
N GLY A 97 -8.46 3.84 8.05
CA GLY A 97 -7.37 2.91 8.36
C GLY A 97 -7.07 1.99 7.17
N PHE A 98 -6.46 2.54 6.11
CA PHE A 98 -6.10 1.76 4.92
C PHE A 98 -5.09 0.67 5.25
N HIS A 99 -5.12 -0.43 4.48
CA HIS A 99 -4.23 -1.58 4.66
C HIS A 99 -4.33 -2.20 6.06
N SER A 100 -5.57 -2.29 6.62
CA SER A 100 -5.83 -2.84 7.94
C SER A 100 -7.08 -3.73 7.94
N SER A 101 -7.37 -4.37 9.08
CA SER A 101 -8.61 -5.13 9.30
C SER A 101 -9.87 -4.32 9.01
N MET A 102 -9.80 -2.99 9.09
CA MET A 102 -10.92 -2.11 8.77
C MET A 102 -11.38 -2.16 7.31
N MET A 103 -10.54 -2.68 6.39
CA MET A 103 -10.92 -2.90 4.98
C MET A 103 -11.76 -4.16 4.76
N ALA A 104 -11.85 -5.07 5.74
CA ALA A 104 -12.51 -6.36 5.58
C ALA A 104 -13.96 -6.29 5.04
N PRO A 105 -14.81 -5.33 5.45
CA PRO A 105 -16.20 -5.31 5.00
C PRO A 105 -16.40 -5.09 3.50
N ILE A 106 -15.42 -4.54 2.79
CA ILE A 106 -15.55 -4.21 1.36
C ILE A 106 -14.78 -5.18 0.45
N LEU A 107 -14.05 -6.17 0.98
CA LEU A 107 -13.12 -6.97 0.17
C LEU A 107 -13.83 -7.79 -0.90
N ASP A 108 -14.97 -8.40 -0.59
CA ASP A 108 -15.72 -9.21 -1.55
C ASP A 108 -16.29 -8.36 -2.69
N GLU A 109 -16.85 -7.20 -2.36
CA GLU A 109 -17.40 -6.28 -3.37
C GLU A 109 -16.27 -5.66 -4.21
N LEU A 110 -15.14 -5.33 -3.58
CA LEU A 110 -13.95 -4.85 -4.27
C LEU A 110 -13.40 -5.91 -5.23
N ALA A 111 -13.34 -7.18 -4.79
CA ALA A 111 -12.91 -8.29 -5.62
C ALA A 111 -13.82 -8.51 -6.82
N ALA A 112 -15.14 -8.42 -6.61
CA ALA A 112 -16.14 -8.57 -7.68
C ALA A 112 -16.07 -7.43 -8.73
N ALA A 113 -15.70 -6.22 -8.29
CA ALA A 113 -15.59 -5.05 -9.16
C ALA A 113 -14.22 -4.92 -9.86
N ALA A 114 -13.25 -5.75 -9.49
CA ALA A 114 -11.90 -5.62 -9.97
C ALA A 114 -11.70 -6.10 -11.40
N PRO A 115 -10.95 -5.37 -12.23
CA PRO A 115 -10.56 -5.84 -13.54
C PRO A 115 -9.60 -7.03 -13.42
N THR A 116 -9.70 -7.95 -14.39
CA THR A 116 -8.77 -9.08 -14.49
C THR A 116 -7.77 -8.83 -15.60
N ALA A 117 -6.49 -8.94 -15.29
CA ALA A 117 -5.41 -8.84 -16.25
C ALA A 117 -4.31 -9.86 -15.95
N LYS A 118 -3.60 -10.26 -17.01
CA LYS A 118 -2.35 -11.02 -16.93
C LYS A 118 -1.19 -10.06 -17.12
N ALA A 119 0.01 -10.46 -16.68
CA ALA A 119 1.21 -9.78 -17.13
C ALA A 119 1.19 -9.72 -18.67
N ALA A 120 1.23 -8.51 -19.21
CA ALA A 120 1.27 -8.31 -20.65
C ALA A 120 2.72 -8.42 -21.14
N PRO A 121 2.97 -8.91 -22.35
CA PRO A 121 4.24 -8.66 -23.00
C PRO A 121 4.45 -7.16 -23.13
N SER A 122 5.35 -6.61 -22.34
CA SER A 122 5.64 -5.18 -22.28
C SER A 122 7.11 -4.99 -21.96
N ASP A 123 7.73 -4.00 -22.57
CA ASP A 123 9.09 -3.58 -22.22
C ASP A 123 9.14 -2.83 -20.89
N ILE A 124 7.96 -2.54 -20.29
CA ILE A 124 7.82 -1.86 -19.01
C ILE A 124 7.57 -2.90 -17.93
N GLY A 125 8.54 -3.08 -17.03
CA GLY A 125 8.39 -3.94 -15.85
C GLY A 125 7.37 -3.36 -14.87
N PHE A 126 6.57 -4.23 -14.27
CA PHE A 126 5.63 -3.88 -13.21
C PHE A 126 6.06 -4.57 -11.91
N HIS A 127 6.23 -3.80 -10.83
CA HIS A 127 6.61 -4.29 -9.52
C HIS A 127 5.43 -4.15 -8.57
N SER A 128 5.02 -5.28 -7.98
CA SER A 128 3.90 -5.33 -7.06
C SER A 128 4.32 -4.93 -5.65
N THR A 129 3.65 -3.95 -5.08
CA THR A 129 3.81 -3.61 -3.66
C THR A 129 3.07 -4.56 -2.72
N LEU A 130 2.20 -5.40 -3.24
CA LEU A 130 1.58 -6.50 -2.49
C LEU A 130 2.56 -7.67 -2.32
N HIS A 131 3.24 -8.05 -3.40
CA HIS A 131 4.18 -9.18 -3.39
C HIS A 131 5.62 -8.75 -2.99
N GLY A 132 5.96 -7.46 -3.13
CA GLY A 132 7.33 -6.97 -2.93
C GLY A 132 8.30 -7.37 -4.02
N THR A 133 7.82 -7.80 -5.19
CA THR A 133 8.65 -8.32 -6.29
C THR A 133 8.13 -7.88 -7.65
N THR A 134 8.93 -8.17 -8.70
CA THR A 134 8.50 -8.04 -10.09
C THR A 134 7.31 -8.97 -10.35
N PHE A 135 6.33 -8.46 -11.06
CA PHE A 135 5.17 -9.20 -11.52
C PHE A 135 5.55 -10.02 -12.75
N ASP A 136 5.37 -11.32 -12.72
CA ASP A 136 5.77 -12.22 -13.81
C ASP A 136 4.58 -12.81 -14.59
N SER A 137 4.86 -13.64 -15.59
CA SER A 137 3.84 -14.23 -16.48
C SER A 137 2.86 -15.17 -15.75
N SER A 138 3.20 -15.66 -14.56
CA SER A 138 2.31 -16.50 -13.74
C SER A 138 1.33 -15.67 -12.92
N ASP A 139 1.67 -14.41 -12.65
CA ASP A 139 0.87 -13.50 -11.84
C ASP A 139 -0.40 -13.03 -12.54
N ARG A 140 -1.39 -12.69 -11.75
CA ARG A 140 -2.70 -12.20 -12.21
C ARG A 140 -3.15 -11.02 -11.36
N LEU A 141 -3.49 -9.93 -12.03
CA LEU A 141 -4.32 -8.87 -11.44
C LEU A 141 -5.78 -9.33 -11.54
N ASN A 142 -6.34 -9.79 -10.45
CA ASN A 142 -7.71 -10.27 -10.35
C ASN A 142 -8.38 -9.78 -9.07
N GLY A 143 -9.61 -10.18 -8.81
CA GLY A 143 -10.35 -9.80 -7.61
C GLY A 143 -9.60 -10.14 -6.33
N ALA A 144 -9.03 -11.33 -6.22
CA ALA A 144 -8.26 -11.75 -5.04
C ALA A 144 -7.01 -10.89 -4.83
N TYR A 145 -6.29 -10.57 -5.91
CA TYR A 145 -5.14 -9.66 -5.85
C TYR A 145 -5.53 -8.28 -5.29
N TRP A 146 -6.57 -7.66 -5.86
CA TRP A 146 -6.96 -6.31 -5.47
C TRP A 146 -7.59 -6.23 -4.07
N ALA A 147 -8.28 -7.29 -3.63
CA ALA A 147 -8.76 -7.41 -2.25
C ALA A 147 -7.59 -7.48 -1.27
N ARG A 148 -6.61 -8.35 -1.53
CA ARG A 148 -5.38 -8.44 -0.73
C ARG A 148 -4.60 -7.11 -0.74
N HIS A 149 -4.46 -6.48 -1.90
CA HIS A 149 -3.81 -5.18 -2.06
C HIS A 149 -4.49 -4.07 -1.24
N ALA A 150 -5.80 -4.13 -1.02
CA ALA A 150 -6.50 -3.17 -0.17
C ALA A 150 -6.28 -3.44 1.33
N ARG A 151 -6.06 -4.70 1.70
CA ARG A 151 -6.02 -5.18 3.10
C ARG A 151 -4.62 -5.36 3.65
N GLU A 152 -3.70 -5.88 2.83
CA GLU A 152 -2.36 -6.28 3.25
C GLU A 152 -1.37 -5.11 3.21
N PRO A 153 -0.22 -5.24 3.90
CA PRO A 153 0.81 -4.20 3.92
C PRO A 153 1.36 -3.86 2.54
N VAL A 154 1.65 -2.59 2.32
CA VAL A 154 2.43 -2.13 1.17
C VAL A 154 3.89 -2.49 1.41
N ARG A 155 4.46 -3.38 0.61
CA ARG A 155 5.85 -3.86 0.62
C ARG A 155 6.73 -2.96 -0.26
N TYR A 156 6.80 -1.65 0.09
CA TYR A 156 7.50 -0.68 -0.75
C TYR A 156 9.01 -0.94 -0.80
N LEU A 157 9.62 -1.23 0.36
CA LEU A 157 11.05 -1.53 0.45
C LEU A 157 11.43 -2.73 -0.42
N GLU A 158 10.67 -3.84 -0.30
CA GLU A 158 10.95 -5.05 -1.08
C GLU A 158 10.73 -4.82 -2.57
N ALA A 159 9.63 -4.14 -2.94
CA ALA A 159 9.36 -3.82 -4.34
C ALA A 159 10.47 -2.94 -4.94
N LEU A 160 10.94 -1.93 -4.20
CA LEU A 160 12.04 -1.08 -4.63
C LEU A 160 13.36 -1.86 -4.77
N THR A 161 13.68 -2.73 -3.82
CA THR A 161 14.91 -3.53 -3.87
C THR A 161 14.88 -4.61 -4.94
N SER A 162 13.70 -5.00 -5.41
CA SER A 162 13.53 -5.93 -6.53
C SER A 162 13.84 -5.29 -7.90
N ILE A 163 13.97 -3.96 -7.96
CA ILE A 163 14.32 -3.26 -9.19
C ILE A 163 15.82 -3.40 -9.46
N ALA A 164 16.17 -3.88 -10.65
CA ALA A 164 17.56 -3.93 -11.10
C ALA A 164 18.07 -2.51 -11.44
N VAL A 165 18.62 -1.82 -10.44
CA VAL A 165 19.21 -0.49 -10.63
C VAL A 165 20.54 -0.62 -11.40
N ARG A 166 20.70 0.21 -12.44
CA ARG A 166 21.92 0.31 -13.26
C ARG A 166 22.47 1.73 -13.15
N GLU A 167 23.73 1.91 -13.52
CA GLU A 167 24.30 3.25 -13.66
C GLU A 167 23.44 4.09 -14.62
N GLY A 168 23.09 5.31 -14.20
CA GLY A 168 22.20 6.19 -14.94
C GLY A 168 20.69 5.94 -14.74
N THR A 169 20.28 5.01 -13.85
CA THR A 169 18.87 4.84 -13.51
C THR A 169 18.32 6.13 -12.89
N LEU A 170 17.20 6.62 -13.43
CA LEU A 170 16.47 7.77 -12.92
C LEU A 170 15.16 7.30 -12.28
N PHE A 171 14.93 7.67 -11.01
CA PHE A 171 13.65 7.48 -10.34
C PHE A 171 12.78 8.72 -10.53
N VAL A 172 11.56 8.53 -11.00
CA VAL A 172 10.57 9.60 -11.22
C VAL A 172 9.32 9.30 -10.39
N GLU A 173 9.03 10.17 -9.41
CA GLU A 173 7.77 10.11 -8.68
C GLU A 173 6.68 10.84 -9.46
N VAL A 174 5.58 10.13 -9.78
CA VAL A 174 4.41 10.70 -10.46
C VAL A 174 3.29 10.83 -9.45
N GLY A 175 3.07 12.05 -8.95
CA GLY A 175 2.08 12.31 -7.90
C GLY A 175 2.14 13.74 -7.38
N PRO A 176 1.26 14.09 -6.42
CA PRO A 176 1.18 15.46 -5.88
C PRO A 176 2.25 15.80 -4.83
N GLY A 177 3.12 14.87 -4.49
CA GLY A 177 4.13 15.03 -3.44
C GLY A 177 5.48 14.45 -3.81
N THR A 178 6.38 14.39 -2.82
CA THR A 178 7.75 13.88 -2.95
C THR A 178 8.07 12.79 -1.91
N THR A 179 7.05 12.12 -1.41
CA THR A 179 7.19 11.15 -0.31
C THR A 179 7.98 9.92 -0.74
N LEU A 180 7.70 9.38 -1.92
CA LEU A 180 8.39 8.20 -2.43
C LEU A 180 9.82 8.53 -2.83
N THR A 181 10.07 9.71 -3.40
CA THR A 181 11.42 10.21 -3.68
C THR A 181 12.27 10.22 -2.42
N ALA A 182 11.73 10.75 -1.31
CA ALA A 182 12.44 10.80 -0.02
C ALA A 182 12.69 9.41 0.59
N LEU A 183 11.89 8.42 0.25
CA LEU A 183 12.07 7.02 0.72
C LEU A 183 13.03 6.21 -0.18
N THR A 184 13.28 6.68 -1.40
CA THR A 184 14.15 6.00 -2.38
C THR A 184 15.61 6.43 -2.25
N MET A 185 15.89 7.59 -1.68
CA MET A 185 17.22 8.12 -1.40
C MET A 185 17.83 7.53 -0.13
#